data_63cb56472f3a40d099cb91e877ae2af0
#
_entry.id   63cb56472f3a40d099cb91e877ae2af0
#
_cell.length_a   1.000
_cell.length_b   1.000
_cell.length_c   1.000
_cell.angle_alpha   90.00
_cell.angle_beta   90.00
_cell.angle_gamma   90.00
#
_symmetry.space_group_name_H-M   'P 1'
#
loop_
_entity.id
_entity.type
_entity.pdbx_description
1 polymer ?
#
loop_
_entity_poly.entity_id
_entity_poly.type
_entity_poly.pdbx_seq_one_letter_code
_entity_poly.pdbx_strand_id
1 'polypeptide(L)'
;MANVFAYEDYVPVVHESAYVHPNATVTGNVTIGRDVYIGPGAAIRGDWGGIVIEDGCNVQENCTVHMFPGVTVVLEEGAHVGHGAVVHGARIGRNALVGMNAVVMDRATVGAGSIVGALCFVPADMQIPERKVVVGNPARVVKDVSDEMLAWKTEGTALYRALPARLQATLRACEPLREVTAEQAARRAEQAATFRPWHETRHETRGD
;
A
#
# COMPACT_ATOMS: atom_id res chain seq x y z
N MET A 1 -17.65 -9.45 -8.51
CA MET A 1 -16.43 -9.54 -9.34
C MET A 1 -15.72 -8.19 -9.23
N ALA A 2 -14.38 -8.16 -9.19
CA ALA A 2 -13.63 -6.92 -9.22
C ALA A 2 -13.84 -6.18 -10.55
N ASN A 3 -13.76 -4.83 -10.55
CA ASN A 3 -13.82 -4.01 -11.75
C ASN A 3 -12.46 -4.05 -12.47
N VAL A 4 -12.23 -5.10 -13.25
CA VAL A 4 -11.01 -5.31 -14.03
C VAL A 4 -11.35 -5.17 -15.51
N PHE A 5 -10.64 -4.28 -16.21
CA PHE A 5 -10.93 -3.93 -17.58
C PHE A 5 -9.68 -4.08 -18.46
N ALA A 6 -9.85 -4.71 -19.62
CA ALA A 6 -8.87 -4.60 -20.68
C ALA A 6 -8.92 -3.18 -21.28
N TYR A 7 -7.76 -2.70 -21.71
CA TYR A 7 -7.63 -1.48 -22.50
C TYR A 7 -6.79 -1.81 -23.73
N GLU A 8 -7.33 -1.53 -24.92
CA GLU A 8 -6.78 -2.06 -26.19
C GLU A 8 -6.55 -3.58 -26.06
N ASP A 9 -5.34 -4.07 -26.39
CA ASP A 9 -5.00 -5.49 -26.29
C ASP A 9 -4.40 -5.90 -24.93
N TYR A 10 -4.31 -4.97 -23.97
CA TYR A 10 -3.79 -5.24 -22.63
C TYR A 10 -4.88 -5.70 -21.67
N VAL A 11 -4.79 -6.95 -21.24
CA VAL A 11 -5.64 -7.55 -20.21
C VAL A 11 -4.84 -7.59 -18.91
N PRO A 12 -5.34 -7.04 -17.79
CA PRO A 12 -4.65 -7.13 -16.51
C PRO A 12 -4.40 -8.58 -16.09
N VAL A 13 -3.20 -8.82 -15.55
CA VAL A 13 -2.81 -10.12 -14.97
C VAL A 13 -2.86 -10.00 -13.46
N VAL A 14 -3.71 -10.81 -12.82
CA VAL A 14 -3.89 -10.81 -11.36
C VAL A 14 -3.67 -12.22 -10.85
N HIS A 15 -2.69 -12.40 -9.94
CA HIS A 15 -2.46 -13.71 -9.33
C HIS A 15 -3.67 -14.15 -8.51
N GLU A 16 -3.98 -15.46 -8.51
CA GLU A 16 -5.16 -16.02 -7.83
C GLU A 16 -5.21 -15.78 -6.32
N SER A 17 -4.04 -15.69 -5.67
CA SER A 17 -3.95 -15.37 -4.23
C SER A 17 -4.05 -13.88 -3.92
N ALA A 18 -4.02 -12.99 -4.93
CA ALA A 18 -4.23 -11.57 -4.73
C ALA A 18 -5.71 -11.25 -4.49
N TYR A 19 -5.97 -10.22 -3.73
CA TYR A 19 -7.32 -9.72 -3.50
C TYR A 19 -7.49 -8.33 -4.09
N VAL A 20 -8.39 -8.19 -5.07
CA VAL A 20 -8.83 -6.90 -5.60
C VAL A 20 -10.25 -6.65 -5.12
N HIS A 21 -10.44 -5.61 -4.32
CA HIS A 21 -11.77 -5.29 -3.79
C HIS A 21 -12.76 -4.99 -4.92
N PRO A 22 -14.04 -5.41 -4.83
CA PRO A 22 -15.04 -5.16 -5.88
C PRO A 22 -15.21 -3.69 -6.29
N ASN A 23 -14.93 -2.75 -5.38
CA ASN A 23 -15.00 -1.30 -5.66
C ASN A 23 -13.63 -0.69 -6.05
N ALA A 24 -12.58 -1.50 -6.23
CA ALA A 24 -11.35 -1.05 -6.86
C ALA A 24 -11.44 -1.19 -8.38
N THR A 25 -10.69 -0.39 -9.12
CA THR A 25 -10.61 -0.47 -10.58
C THR A 25 -9.19 -0.79 -11.04
N VAL A 26 -9.04 -1.80 -11.89
CA VAL A 26 -7.77 -2.18 -12.50
C VAL A 26 -7.95 -2.20 -14.02
N THR A 27 -7.17 -1.41 -14.75
CA THR A 27 -7.35 -1.22 -16.20
C THR A 27 -6.03 -1.34 -16.96
N GLY A 28 -6.04 -2.11 -18.06
CA GLY A 28 -4.95 -2.12 -19.05
C GLY A 28 -3.72 -2.94 -18.63
N ASN A 29 -2.53 -2.46 -18.97
CA ASN A 29 -1.25 -3.15 -18.77
C ASN A 29 -0.82 -3.16 -17.29
N VAL A 30 -1.47 -4.01 -16.50
CA VAL A 30 -1.23 -4.16 -15.06
C VAL A 30 -0.93 -5.61 -14.72
N THR A 31 0.14 -5.84 -13.97
CA THR A 31 0.47 -7.15 -13.39
C THR A 31 0.46 -7.06 -11.87
N ILE A 32 -0.30 -7.94 -11.21
CA ILE A 32 -0.45 -8.01 -9.75
C ILE A 32 0.00 -9.39 -9.28
N GLY A 33 1.02 -9.41 -8.43
CA GLY A 33 1.66 -10.60 -7.88
C GLY A 33 0.88 -11.30 -6.78
N ARG A 34 1.55 -12.25 -6.08
CA ARG A 34 0.96 -13.08 -5.02
C ARG A 34 0.66 -12.26 -3.76
N ASP A 35 -0.41 -12.63 -3.07
CA ASP A 35 -0.77 -12.10 -1.75
C ASP A 35 -0.82 -10.56 -1.70
N VAL A 36 -1.14 -9.95 -2.85
CA VAL A 36 -1.31 -8.49 -2.97
C VAL A 36 -2.71 -8.10 -2.54
N TYR A 37 -2.79 -7.06 -1.70
CA TYR A 37 -4.06 -6.45 -1.32
C TYR A 37 -4.30 -5.16 -2.10
N ILE A 38 -5.45 -5.07 -2.79
CA ILE A 38 -5.94 -3.84 -3.42
C ILE A 38 -7.25 -3.44 -2.75
N GLY A 39 -7.22 -2.32 -2.02
CA GLY A 39 -8.31 -1.81 -1.21
C GLY A 39 -9.45 -1.15 -2.01
N PRO A 40 -10.63 -0.95 -1.40
CA PRO A 40 -11.78 -0.30 -2.04
C PRO A 40 -11.43 1.12 -2.50
N GLY A 41 -11.95 1.50 -3.67
CA GLY A 41 -11.71 2.82 -4.26
C GLY A 41 -10.32 3.02 -4.85
N ALA A 42 -9.42 2.03 -4.77
CA ALA A 42 -8.13 2.13 -5.44
C ALA A 42 -8.31 2.11 -6.97
N ALA A 43 -7.62 3.03 -7.66
CA ALA A 43 -7.64 3.16 -9.11
C ALA A 43 -6.24 2.87 -9.68
N ILE A 44 -6.08 1.76 -10.38
CA ILE A 44 -4.82 1.30 -10.98
C ILE A 44 -5.02 1.26 -12.48
N ARG A 45 -4.39 2.20 -13.20
CA ARG A 45 -4.64 2.42 -14.61
C ARG A 45 -3.36 2.40 -15.43
N GLY A 46 -3.12 1.29 -16.16
CA GLY A 46 -1.98 1.06 -17.05
C GLY A 46 -2.38 1.22 -18.53
N ASP A 47 -2.88 2.40 -18.89
CA ASP A 47 -3.32 2.72 -20.26
C ASP A 47 -2.23 3.39 -21.10
N TRP A 48 -1.31 4.12 -20.49
CA TRP A 48 -0.21 4.80 -21.17
C TRP A 48 1.16 4.13 -20.97
N GLY A 49 1.23 3.15 -20.10
CA GLY A 49 2.43 2.39 -19.78
C GLY A 49 2.11 1.16 -18.96
N GLY A 50 3.12 0.58 -18.29
CA GLY A 50 2.95 -0.60 -17.47
C GLY A 50 2.83 -0.30 -15.98
N ILE A 51 2.16 -1.17 -15.24
CA ILE A 51 2.18 -1.21 -13.78
C ILE A 51 2.53 -2.64 -13.36
N VAL A 52 3.58 -2.76 -12.55
CA VAL A 52 4.00 -4.03 -11.95
C VAL A 52 3.90 -3.90 -10.43
N ILE A 53 3.07 -4.69 -9.82
CA ILE A 53 2.90 -4.80 -8.37
C ILE A 53 3.39 -6.17 -7.98
N GLU A 54 4.58 -6.23 -7.38
CA GLU A 54 5.21 -7.48 -6.97
C GLU A 54 4.53 -8.11 -5.74
N ASP A 55 4.99 -9.30 -5.35
CA ASP A 55 4.38 -10.12 -4.31
C ASP A 55 4.29 -9.40 -2.95
N GLY A 56 3.21 -9.61 -2.22
CA GLY A 56 3.00 -9.12 -0.86
C GLY A 56 2.85 -7.62 -0.72
N CYS A 57 2.71 -6.88 -1.82
CA CYS A 57 2.40 -5.45 -1.78
C CYS A 57 0.99 -5.17 -1.28
N ASN A 58 0.76 -3.94 -0.83
CA ASN A 58 -0.60 -3.45 -0.61
C ASN A 58 -0.79 -2.05 -1.19
N VAL A 59 -1.92 -1.86 -1.85
CA VAL A 59 -2.41 -0.57 -2.35
C VAL A 59 -3.73 -0.34 -1.64
N GLN A 60 -3.71 0.56 -0.67
CA GLN A 60 -4.83 0.74 0.25
C GLN A 60 -5.97 1.56 -0.37
N GLU A 61 -6.97 1.87 0.44
CA GLU A 61 -8.20 2.51 0.00
C GLU A 61 -7.95 3.85 -0.66
N ASN A 62 -8.64 4.12 -1.77
CA ASN A 62 -8.61 5.38 -2.51
C ASN A 62 -7.23 5.79 -3.06
N CYS A 63 -6.27 4.85 -3.17
CA CYS A 63 -5.00 5.13 -3.83
C CYS A 63 -5.17 5.26 -5.34
N THR A 64 -4.31 6.07 -5.96
CA THR A 64 -4.20 6.17 -7.42
C THR A 64 -2.81 5.75 -7.87
N VAL A 65 -2.75 4.83 -8.83
CA VAL A 65 -1.49 4.41 -9.48
C VAL A 65 -1.63 4.62 -10.98
N HIS A 66 -0.78 5.48 -11.53
CA HIS A 66 -0.80 5.86 -12.95
C HIS A 66 0.59 6.28 -13.43
N MET A 67 0.74 6.67 -14.70
CA MET A 67 2.00 7.14 -15.27
C MET A 67 1.80 8.00 -16.53
N PHE A 68 2.86 8.64 -17.00
CA PHE A 68 2.95 9.20 -18.34
C PHE A 68 3.26 8.11 -19.40
N PRO A 69 3.03 8.38 -20.70
CA PRO A 69 3.28 7.43 -21.75
C PRO A 69 4.71 6.86 -21.74
N GLY A 70 4.80 5.54 -21.91
CA GLY A 70 6.07 4.82 -22.00
C GLY A 70 6.78 4.56 -20.66
N VAL A 71 6.20 4.94 -19.54
CA VAL A 71 6.75 4.70 -18.19
C VAL A 71 6.14 3.43 -17.59
N THR A 72 6.92 2.70 -16.79
CA THR A 72 6.42 1.59 -15.98
C THR A 72 6.52 1.96 -14.50
N VAL A 73 5.39 1.95 -13.81
CA VAL A 73 5.36 2.01 -12.33
C VAL A 73 5.72 0.64 -11.78
N VAL A 74 6.62 0.60 -10.81
CA VAL A 74 6.99 -0.65 -10.12
C VAL A 74 6.81 -0.49 -8.63
N LEU A 75 5.99 -1.35 -8.05
CA LEU A 75 5.94 -1.57 -6.60
C LEU A 75 6.66 -2.88 -6.32
N GLU A 76 7.87 -2.80 -5.75
CA GLU A 76 8.68 -3.98 -5.42
C GLU A 76 8.11 -4.74 -4.23
N GLU A 77 8.54 -5.99 -4.06
CA GLU A 77 8.03 -6.92 -3.05
C GLU A 77 7.81 -6.27 -1.68
N GLY A 78 6.60 -6.41 -1.14
CA GLY A 78 6.22 -5.86 0.16
C GLY A 78 6.12 -4.34 0.22
N ALA A 79 6.14 -3.63 -0.92
CA ALA A 79 5.87 -2.20 -0.95
C ALA A 79 4.47 -1.91 -0.40
N HIS A 80 4.36 -0.84 0.38
CA HIS A 80 3.17 -0.49 1.14
C HIS A 80 2.71 0.91 0.73
N VAL A 81 1.56 1.03 0.08
CA VAL A 81 0.98 2.30 -0.36
C VAL A 81 -0.24 2.60 0.50
N GLY A 82 -0.07 3.55 1.41
CA GLY A 82 -1.07 3.96 2.40
C GLY A 82 -2.27 4.70 1.80
N HIS A 83 -3.38 4.68 2.52
CA HIS A 83 -4.68 5.20 2.11
C HIS A 83 -4.59 6.58 1.41
N GLY A 84 -5.24 6.71 0.27
CA GLY A 84 -5.32 7.97 -0.48
C GLY A 84 -4.04 8.42 -1.16
N ALA A 85 -2.95 7.66 -1.10
CA ALA A 85 -1.70 8.05 -1.73
C ALA A 85 -1.79 7.99 -3.26
N VAL A 86 -1.00 8.85 -3.92
CA VAL A 86 -0.85 8.88 -5.38
C VAL A 86 0.57 8.46 -5.75
N VAL A 87 0.71 7.44 -6.58
CA VAL A 87 1.98 7.00 -7.16
C VAL A 87 1.88 7.18 -8.66
N HIS A 88 2.62 8.15 -9.19
CA HIS A 88 2.60 8.51 -10.59
C HIS A 88 3.98 8.36 -11.22
N GLY A 89 4.15 7.38 -12.12
CA GLY A 89 5.38 7.16 -12.87
C GLY A 89 6.62 6.84 -12.02
N ALA A 90 6.45 6.33 -10.82
CA ALA A 90 7.51 6.16 -9.83
C ALA A 90 7.86 4.68 -9.58
N ARG A 91 9.01 4.47 -8.92
CA ARG A 91 9.44 3.16 -8.39
C ARG A 91 9.42 3.19 -6.87
N ILE A 92 8.72 2.25 -6.27
CA ILE A 92 8.65 2.06 -4.82
C ILE A 92 9.41 0.79 -4.48
N GLY A 93 10.54 0.95 -3.79
CA GLY A 93 11.46 -0.12 -3.48
C GLY A 93 10.92 -1.14 -2.49
N ARG A 94 11.60 -2.29 -2.43
CA ARG A 94 11.26 -3.42 -1.56
C ARG A 94 10.99 -2.97 -0.12
N ASN A 95 9.89 -3.42 0.42
CA ASN A 95 9.50 -3.11 1.80
C ASN A 95 9.50 -1.61 2.15
N ALA A 96 9.35 -0.70 1.17
CA ALA A 96 9.19 0.72 1.42
C ALA A 96 7.74 1.05 1.81
N LEU A 97 7.55 2.18 2.49
CA LEU A 97 6.25 2.71 2.89
C LEU A 97 6.02 4.07 2.23
N VAL A 98 4.94 4.20 1.50
CA VAL A 98 4.36 5.48 1.09
C VAL A 98 3.20 5.79 2.04
N GLY A 99 3.33 6.84 2.84
CA GLY A 99 2.35 7.23 3.86
C GLY A 99 1.03 7.72 3.28
N MET A 100 0.01 7.78 4.13
CA MET A 100 -1.35 8.20 3.77
C MET A 100 -1.35 9.58 3.09
N ASN A 101 -2.10 9.71 1.97
CA ASN A 101 -2.22 10.93 1.18
C ASN A 101 -0.88 11.53 0.71
N ALA A 102 0.20 10.75 0.69
CA ALA A 102 1.44 11.19 0.06
C ALA A 102 1.32 11.14 -1.47
N VAL A 103 2.06 12.00 -2.15
CA VAL A 103 2.13 12.04 -3.61
C VAL A 103 3.57 11.77 -4.04
N VAL A 104 3.79 10.76 -4.85
CA VAL A 104 5.10 10.41 -5.43
C VAL A 104 5.03 10.58 -6.93
N MET A 105 5.85 11.51 -7.45
CA MET A 105 5.80 11.92 -8.85
C MET A 105 6.76 11.13 -9.74
N ASP A 106 6.68 11.42 -11.03
CA ASP A 106 7.34 10.73 -12.12
C ASP A 106 8.85 10.57 -11.94
N ARG A 107 9.36 9.40 -12.29
CA ARG A 107 10.77 9.02 -12.22
C ARG A 107 11.38 9.14 -10.82
N ALA A 108 10.57 9.43 -9.80
CA ALA A 108 11.02 9.34 -8.43
C ALA A 108 11.24 7.88 -8.03
N THR A 109 12.26 7.66 -7.21
CA THR A 109 12.54 6.34 -6.62
C THR A 109 12.51 6.46 -5.10
N VAL A 110 11.71 5.61 -4.48
CA VAL A 110 11.72 5.41 -3.03
C VAL A 110 12.53 4.16 -2.73
N GLY A 111 13.73 4.31 -2.16
CA GLY A 111 14.65 3.20 -1.89
C GLY A 111 14.07 2.17 -0.92
N ALA A 112 14.63 0.95 -0.96
CA ALA A 112 14.16 -0.16 -0.13
C ALA A 112 14.14 0.18 1.37
N GLY A 113 13.08 -0.25 2.07
CA GLY A 113 12.92 0.00 3.50
C GLY A 113 12.78 1.48 3.90
N SER A 114 12.62 2.39 2.94
CA SER A 114 12.40 3.81 3.23
C SER A 114 10.95 4.10 3.59
N ILE A 115 10.73 5.17 4.33
CA ILE A 115 9.42 5.60 4.81
C ILE A 115 9.16 7.02 4.34
N VAL A 116 8.21 7.19 3.44
CA VAL A 116 7.66 8.49 3.07
C VAL A 116 6.49 8.77 4.02
N GLY A 117 6.58 9.85 4.76
CA GLY A 117 5.56 10.25 5.74
C GLY A 117 4.23 10.61 5.09
N ALA A 118 3.17 10.60 5.90
CA ALA A 118 1.85 11.04 5.44
C ALA A 118 1.88 12.49 4.94
N LEU A 119 1.05 12.81 3.91
CA LEU A 119 0.94 14.13 3.29
C LEU A 119 2.24 14.64 2.64
N CYS A 120 3.22 13.78 2.43
CA CYS A 120 4.50 14.15 1.82
C CYS A 120 4.34 14.29 0.29
N PHE A 121 4.98 15.32 -0.28
CA PHE A 121 5.08 15.48 -1.73
C PHE A 121 6.51 15.17 -2.18
N VAL A 122 6.70 14.04 -2.84
CA VAL A 122 7.97 13.62 -3.46
C VAL A 122 7.97 14.10 -4.91
N PRO A 123 8.78 15.14 -5.24
CA PRO A 123 8.80 15.70 -6.59
C PRO A 123 9.39 14.71 -7.60
N ALA A 124 9.11 14.99 -8.87
CA ALA A 124 9.67 14.23 -9.98
C ALA A 124 11.20 14.15 -9.91
N ASP A 125 11.74 13.04 -10.40
CA ASP A 125 13.19 12.75 -10.46
C ASP A 125 13.88 12.60 -9.09
N MET A 126 13.17 12.77 -7.97
CA MET A 126 13.78 12.62 -6.65
C MET A 126 14.20 11.17 -6.39
N GLN A 127 15.47 10.98 -6.04
CA GLN A 127 16.03 9.68 -5.68
C GLN A 127 16.19 9.60 -4.16
N ILE A 128 15.30 8.88 -3.51
CA ILE A 128 15.38 8.62 -2.07
C ILE A 128 16.21 7.35 -1.88
N PRO A 129 17.39 7.42 -1.20
CA PRO A 129 18.16 6.22 -0.91
C PRO A 129 17.42 5.23 -0.04
N GLU A 130 17.97 4.02 0.10
CA GLU A 130 17.43 3.00 1.00
C GLU A 130 17.42 3.47 2.47
N ARG A 131 16.45 2.98 3.24
CA ARG A 131 16.35 3.18 4.70
C ARG A 131 16.36 4.65 5.12
N LYS A 132 15.65 5.53 4.40
CA LYS A 132 15.48 6.95 4.75
C LYS A 132 14.05 7.25 5.17
N VAL A 133 13.91 8.12 6.15
CA VAL A 133 12.63 8.75 6.51
C VAL A 133 12.55 10.08 5.79
N VAL A 134 11.49 10.27 5.03
CA VAL A 134 11.26 11.45 4.20
C VAL A 134 9.92 12.07 4.57
N VAL A 135 9.88 13.37 4.76
CA VAL A 135 8.66 14.12 5.11
C VAL A 135 8.64 15.49 4.44
N GLY A 136 7.46 16.10 4.39
CA GLY A 136 7.27 17.48 3.99
C GLY A 136 6.79 17.67 2.55
N ASN A 137 6.50 18.91 2.21
CA ASN A 137 6.12 19.39 0.88
C ASN A 137 6.95 20.65 0.55
N PRO A 138 7.97 20.56 -0.32
CA PRO A 138 8.50 19.32 -0.93
C PRO A 138 9.23 18.41 0.06
N ALA A 139 9.32 17.13 -0.30
CA ALA A 139 9.96 16.09 0.48
C ALA A 139 11.42 16.40 0.88
N ARG A 140 11.79 16.06 2.10
CA ARG A 140 13.16 16.14 2.62
C ARG A 140 13.50 14.87 3.39
N VAL A 141 14.71 14.35 3.20
CA VAL A 141 15.27 13.30 4.05
C VAL A 141 15.54 13.89 5.42
N VAL A 142 14.97 13.33 6.48
CA VAL A 142 15.10 13.86 7.85
C VAL A 142 15.91 12.96 8.77
N LYS A 143 15.98 11.66 8.49
CA LYS A 143 16.78 10.69 9.26
C LYS A 143 16.85 9.34 8.57
N ASP A 144 17.65 8.44 9.13
CA ASP A 144 17.66 7.02 8.77
C ASP A 144 16.49 6.27 9.41
N VAL A 145 16.05 5.20 8.74
CA VAL A 145 15.11 4.22 9.30
C VAL A 145 15.90 3.30 10.23
N SER A 146 15.59 3.31 11.53
CA SER A 146 16.20 2.37 12.48
C SER A 146 15.71 0.93 12.25
N ASP A 147 16.40 -0.05 12.85
CA ASP A 147 16.00 -1.46 12.75
C ASP A 147 14.63 -1.70 13.39
N GLU A 148 14.33 -1.02 14.49
CA GLU A 148 13.03 -1.10 15.16
C GLU A 148 11.90 -0.51 14.28
N MET A 149 12.16 0.62 13.60
CA MET A 149 11.19 1.20 12.66
C MET A 149 10.95 0.27 11.48
N LEU A 150 12.02 -0.36 10.95
CA LEU A 150 11.90 -1.29 9.84
C LEU A 150 11.14 -2.55 10.26
N ALA A 151 11.42 -3.10 11.44
CA ALA A 151 10.73 -4.25 12.01
C ALA A 151 9.22 -3.96 12.19
N TRP A 152 8.88 -2.83 12.82
CA TRP A 152 7.51 -2.37 12.99
C TRP A 152 6.78 -2.24 11.64
N LYS A 153 7.42 -1.59 10.66
CA LYS A 153 6.84 -1.44 9.31
C LYS A 153 6.62 -2.80 8.64
N THR A 154 7.59 -3.71 8.76
CA THR A 154 7.52 -5.06 8.18
C THR A 154 6.37 -5.86 8.77
N GLU A 155 6.18 -5.79 10.09
CA GLU A 155 5.04 -6.41 10.78
C GLU A 155 3.70 -5.85 10.27
N GLY A 156 3.59 -4.51 10.17
CA GLY A 156 2.40 -3.88 9.60
C GLY A 156 2.12 -4.33 8.15
N THR A 157 3.16 -4.52 7.34
CA THR A 157 3.00 -5.05 5.98
C THR A 157 2.55 -6.52 5.98
N ALA A 158 3.04 -7.34 6.91
CA ALA A 158 2.63 -8.73 7.04
C ALA A 158 1.13 -8.87 7.36
N LEU A 159 0.56 -7.92 8.14
CA LEU A 159 -0.89 -7.87 8.38
C LEU A 159 -1.67 -7.68 7.07
N TYR A 160 -1.23 -6.77 6.19
CA TYR A 160 -1.85 -6.56 4.87
C TYR A 160 -1.65 -7.75 3.94
N ARG A 161 -0.48 -8.39 3.96
CA ARG A 161 -0.19 -9.60 3.18
C ARG A 161 -1.09 -10.78 3.56
N ALA A 162 -1.56 -10.83 4.81
CA ALA A 162 -2.51 -11.85 5.29
C ALA A 162 -3.98 -11.54 4.94
N LEU A 163 -4.30 -10.30 4.54
CA LEU A 163 -5.69 -9.91 4.25
C LEU A 163 -6.30 -10.63 3.04
N PRO A 164 -5.63 -10.82 1.89
CA PRO A 164 -6.20 -11.46 0.72
C PRO A 164 -6.90 -12.77 1.04
N ALA A 165 -6.20 -13.72 1.65
CA ALA A 165 -6.76 -15.02 2.01
C ALA A 165 -7.95 -14.91 2.98
N ARG A 166 -7.88 -14.01 3.97
CA ARG A 166 -8.97 -13.80 4.93
C ARG A 166 -10.21 -13.19 4.27
N LEU A 167 -10.02 -12.21 3.37
CA LEU A 167 -11.11 -11.55 2.67
C LEU A 167 -11.77 -12.50 1.66
N GLN A 168 -10.98 -13.26 0.92
CA GLN A 168 -11.49 -14.29 0.02
C GLN A 168 -12.37 -15.33 0.75
N ALA A 169 -11.99 -15.70 1.96
CA ALA A 169 -12.71 -16.69 2.76
C ALA A 169 -13.96 -16.13 3.48
N THR A 170 -13.98 -14.83 3.85
CA THR A 170 -14.94 -14.33 4.84
C THR A 170 -15.74 -13.11 4.42
N LEU A 171 -15.25 -12.31 3.44
CA LEU A 171 -15.96 -11.09 3.03
C LEU A 171 -17.21 -11.46 2.23
N ARG A 172 -18.35 -10.98 2.71
CA ARG A 172 -19.64 -11.17 2.05
C ARG A 172 -20.53 -9.95 2.27
N ALA A 173 -21.41 -9.68 1.33
CA ALA A 173 -22.50 -8.73 1.53
C ALA A 173 -23.41 -9.23 2.66
N CYS A 174 -23.90 -8.33 3.48
CA CYS A 174 -24.82 -8.65 4.58
C CYS A 174 -25.77 -7.47 4.84
N GLU A 175 -26.89 -7.77 5.48
CA GLU A 175 -27.74 -6.74 6.07
C GLU A 175 -27.06 -6.21 7.35
N PRO A 176 -27.09 -4.88 7.59
CA PRO A 176 -26.48 -4.31 8.77
C PRO A 176 -27.28 -4.65 10.04
N LEU A 177 -26.59 -4.99 11.10
CA LEU A 177 -27.20 -5.08 12.43
C LEU A 177 -27.59 -3.68 12.91
N ARG A 178 -28.69 -3.59 13.69
CA ARG A 178 -29.17 -2.32 14.26
C ARG A 178 -28.53 -1.98 15.62
N GLU A 179 -28.03 -3.00 16.32
CA GLU A 179 -27.40 -2.89 17.62
C GLU A 179 -26.15 -3.77 17.71
N VAL A 180 -25.22 -3.42 18.59
CA VAL A 180 -24.02 -4.21 18.86
C VAL A 180 -24.41 -5.42 19.71
N THR A 181 -24.16 -6.61 19.22
CA THR A 181 -24.39 -7.84 19.98
C THR A 181 -23.30 -8.05 21.05
N ALA A 182 -23.61 -8.79 22.12
CA ALA A 182 -22.63 -9.16 23.14
C ALA A 182 -21.42 -9.88 22.55
N GLU A 183 -21.62 -10.75 21.56
CA GLU A 183 -20.55 -11.44 20.81
C GLU A 183 -19.63 -10.48 20.08
N GLN A 184 -20.19 -9.46 19.38
CA GLN A 184 -19.38 -8.46 18.70
C GLN A 184 -18.59 -7.60 19.70
N ALA A 185 -19.18 -7.26 20.85
CA ALA A 185 -18.49 -6.51 21.91
C ALA A 185 -17.30 -7.30 22.47
N ALA A 186 -17.46 -8.60 22.73
CA ALA A 186 -16.38 -9.49 23.17
C ALA A 186 -15.25 -9.60 22.12
N ARG A 187 -15.58 -9.81 20.83
CA ARG A 187 -14.59 -9.88 19.73
C ARG A 187 -13.79 -8.58 19.54
N ARG A 188 -14.41 -7.41 19.77
CA ARG A 188 -13.68 -6.13 19.74
C ARG A 188 -12.61 -6.03 20.81
N ALA A 189 -12.89 -6.53 22.00
CA ALA A 189 -11.92 -6.53 23.10
C ALA A 189 -10.70 -7.44 22.79
N GLU A 190 -10.91 -8.57 22.10
CA GLU A 190 -9.84 -9.46 21.67
C GLU A 190 -8.98 -8.86 20.55
N GLN A 191 -9.57 -8.08 19.63
CA GLN A 191 -8.86 -7.45 18.51
C GLN A 191 -7.99 -6.25 18.93
N ALA A 192 -8.28 -5.60 20.03
CA ALA A 192 -7.66 -4.34 20.44
C ALA A 192 -6.15 -4.40 20.75
N ALA A 193 -5.52 -5.59 20.75
CA ALA A 193 -4.17 -5.78 21.28
C ALA A 193 -3.10 -6.24 20.26
N THR A 194 -3.43 -6.38 18.96
CA THR A 194 -2.55 -7.13 18.03
C THR A 194 -1.47 -6.31 17.33
N PHE A 195 -1.59 -5.01 17.22
CA PHE A 195 -0.58 -4.14 16.60
C PHE A 195 -0.69 -2.71 17.15
N ARG A 196 0.45 -2.12 17.55
CA ARG A 196 0.48 -0.76 18.11
C ARG A 196 1.05 0.24 17.12
N PRO A 197 0.53 1.48 17.08
CA PRO A 197 1.11 2.56 16.28
C PRO A 197 2.55 2.86 16.69
N TRP A 198 3.38 3.28 15.71
CA TRP A 198 4.81 3.55 15.96
C TRP A 198 5.06 4.53 17.11
N HIS A 199 4.23 5.55 17.27
CA HIS A 199 4.40 6.55 18.32
C HIS A 199 4.19 5.99 19.75
N GLU A 200 3.49 4.87 19.90
CA GLU A 200 3.31 4.18 21.18
C GLU A 200 4.49 3.23 21.47
N THR A 201 5.01 2.54 20.44
CA THR A 201 6.12 1.57 20.60
C THR A 201 7.46 2.26 20.93
N ARG A 202 7.72 3.46 20.39
CA ARG A 202 8.99 4.18 20.59
C ARG A 202 9.25 4.66 22.02
N HIS A 203 8.24 4.66 22.90
CA HIS A 203 8.40 5.06 24.30
C HIS A 203 8.91 3.92 25.19
N GLU A 204 8.72 2.65 24.77
CA GLU A 204 9.22 1.49 25.52
C GLU A 204 10.74 1.28 25.33
N THR A 205 11.32 1.80 24.23
CA THR A 205 12.76 1.71 23.95
C THR A 205 13.60 2.86 24.50
N ARG A 206 12.98 3.86 25.14
CA ARG A 206 13.65 4.96 25.85
C ARG A 206 13.52 4.84 27.37
N GLY A 207 13.52 3.63 27.87
CA GLY A 207 13.73 3.34 29.28
C GLY A 207 15.18 3.62 29.65
N ASP A 208 15.38 4.60 30.51
CA ASP A 208 16.55 5.13 31.22
C ASP A 208 17.45 6.08 30.46
#